data_1252ead6cd4ddc51f8e7a31de24b09f8
#
_entry.id   1252ead6cd4ddc51f8e7a31de24b09f8
#
_cell.length_a   1.000
_cell.length_b   1.000
_cell.length_c   1.000
_cell.angle_alpha   90.00
_cell.angle_beta   90.00
_cell.angle_gamma   90.00
#
_symmetry.space_group_name_H-M   'P 1'
#
loop_
_entity.id
_entity.type
_entity.pdbx_description
1 polymer ?
#
loop_
_entity_poly.entity_id
_entity_poly.type
_entity_poly.pdbx_seq_one_letter_code
_entity_poly.pdbx_strand_id
1 'polypeptide(L)'
;MRIILISIILIIKLSSVAYAECDFQMIKFGDTKKKLSTKIQSILSLDEEFPMMLMPDQFGGETMMIPLDEICLDEKNLHGTMAEYLFINDKLERIQLVRSNMQDRNLMEYSMNKYGEFNLPEGLPTKDWRGNHFWENNSEAIEYLVTNIPDGVIEMISMHRLKTNNAVNKYYEKVGKWLDKE
;
A
#
# COMPACT_ATOMS: atom_id res chain seq x y z
N MET A 1 -31.92 -33.59 -49.85
CA MET A 1 -30.93 -32.48 -49.83
C MET A 1 -31.01 -31.83 -48.44
N ARG A 2 -30.07 -32.19 -47.53
CA ARG A 2 -30.07 -31.70 -46.15
C ARG A 2 -29.10 -30.52 -46.09
N ILE A 3 -29.61 -29.30 -45.81
CA ILE A 3 -28.81 -28.10 -45.62
C ILE A 3 -28.32 -28.13 -44.16
N ILE A 4 -27.04 -28.31 -43.97
CA ILE A 4 -26.38 -28.18 -42.67
C ILE A 4 -26.05 -26.71 -42.50
N LEU A 5 -26.80 -26.04 -41.60
CA LEU A 5 -26.52 -24.68 -41.11
C LEU A 5 -25.39 -24.82 -40.10
N ILE A 6 -24.18 -24.45 -40.53
CA ILE A 6 -23.04 -24.30 -39.62
C ILE A 6 -23.18 -22.92 -38.95
N SER A 7 -23.69 -22.89 -37.72
CA SER A 7 -23.68 -21.71 -36.87
C SER A 7 -22.25 -21.49 -36.39
N ILE A 8 -21.53 -20.55 -37.02
CA ILE A 8 -20.27 -20.06 -36.51
C ILE A 8 -20.59 -19.18 -35.31
N ILE A 9 -20.47 -19.75 -34.11
CA ILE A 9 -20.46 -18.98 -32.86
C ILE A 9 -19.11 -18.26 -32.81
N LEU A 10 -19.13 -16.98 -33.21
CA LEU A 10 -18.01 -16.07 -33.02
C LEU A 10 -17.87 -15.82 -31.52
N ILE A 11 -17.03 -16.60 -30.85
CA ILE A 11 -16.63 -16.34 -29.47
C ILE A 11 -15.71 -15.10 -29.53
N ILE A 12 -16.31 -13.93 -29.42
CA ILE A 12 -15.60 -12.69 -29.10
C ILE A 12 -15.08 -12.91 -27.65
N LYS A 13 -13.85 -13.38 -27.54
CA LYS A 13 -13.11 -13.21 -26.29
C LYS A 13 -12.97 -11.71 -26.11
N LEU A 14 -13.88 -11.15 -25.32
CA LEU A 14 -13.62 -9.90 -24.63
C LEU A 14 -12.40 -10.20 -23.75
N SER A 15 -11.21 -9.98 -24.30
CA SER A 15 -10.03 -9.75 -23.49
C SER A 15 -10.34 -8.46 -22.73
N SER A 16 -10.94 -8.62 -21.53
CA SER A 16 -10.80 -7.60 -20.53
C SER A 16 -9.30 -7.36 -20.44
N VAL A 17 -8.86 -6.20 -20.91
CA VAL A 17 -7.54 -5.68 -20.55
C VAL A 17 -7.67 -5.58 -19.03
N ALA A 18 -7.20 -6.60 -18.33
CA ALA A 18 -6.95 -6.50 -16.91
C ALA A 18 -5.90 -5.39 -16.82
N TYR A 19 -6.35 -4.18 -16.55
CA TYR A 19 -5.45 -3.14 -16.08
C TYR A 19 -4.74 -3.80 -14.90
N ALA A 20 -3.45 -3.96 -15.02
CA ALA A 20 -2.65 -4.51 -13.95
C ALA A 20 -2.82 -3.54 -12.77
N GLU A 21 -3.64 -3.93 -11.79
CA GLU A 21 -3.78 -3.19 -10.55
C GLU A 21 -2.36 -2.90 -10.03
N CYS A 22 -2.07 -1.66 -9.70
CA CYS A 22 -0.75 -1.30 -9.21
C CYS A 22 -0.41 -2.15 -7.99
N ASP A 23 0.59 -3.02 -8.14
CA ASP A 23 1.07 -3.87 -7.06
C ASP A 23 2.18 -3.15 -6.28
N PHE A 24 1.78 -2.19 -5.40
CA PHE A 24 2.72 -1.59 -4.46
C PHE A 24 3.20 -2.60 -3.40
N GLN A 25 2.53 -3.73 -3.22
CA GLN A 25 3.03 -4.88 -2.45
C GLN A 25 4.04 -5.71 -3.28
N MET A 26 4.99 -5.02 -3.91
CA MET A 26 5.96 -5.57 -4.85
C MET A 26 6.75 -6.76 -4.30
N ILE A 27 6.87 -6.84 -2.98
CA ILE A 27 7.56 -7.90 -2.26
C ILE A 27 6.71 -8.35 -1.06
N LYS A 28 6.99 -9.52 -0.54
CA LYS A 28 6.26 -10.09 0.61
C LYS A 28 6.89 -9.68 1.93
N PHE A 29 6.10 -9.63 2.99
CA PHE A 29 6.64 -9.49 4.34
C PHE A 29 7.70 -10.54 4.63
N GLY A 30 8.84 -10.10 5.19
CA GLY A 30 10.02 -10.92 5.43
C GLY A 30 11.00 -10.98 4.25
N ASP A 31 10.68 -10.44 3.09
CA ASP A 31 11.65 -10.27 2.00
C ASP A 31 12.70 -9.20 2.34
N THR A 32 13.81 -9.19 1.60
CA THR A 32 14.93 -8.27 1.84
C THR A 32 14.81 -6.97 1.06
N LYS A 33 15.55 -5.95 1.50
CA LYS A 33 15.71 -4.67 0.77
C LYS A 33 16.18 -4.88 -0.66
N LYS A 34 17.16 -5.77 -0.87
CA LYS A 34 17.68 -6.09 -2.20
C LYS A 34 16.59 -6.58 -3.15
N LYS A 35 15.65 -7.41 -2.64
CA LYS A 35 14.53 -7.90 -3.45
C LYS A 35 13.61 -6.78 -3.89
N LEU A 36 13.33 -5.79 -3.01
CA LEU A 36 12.57 -4.60 -3.36
C LEU A 36 13.28 -3.78 -4.44
N SER A 37 14.58 -3.48 -4.26
CA SER A 37 15.37 -2.76 -5.25
C SER A 37 15.32 -3.42 -6.63
N THR A 38 15.56 -4.74 -6.70
CA THR A 38 15.50 -5.50 -7.95
C THR A 38 14.11 -5.41 -8.60
N LYS A 39 13.04 -5.44 -7.80
CA LYS A 39 11.68 -5.35 -8.31
C LYS A 39 11.39 -3.97 -8.90
N ILE A 40 11.78 -2.90 -8.20
CA ILE A 40 11.63 -1.50 -8.67
C ILE A 40 12.44 -1.30 -9.96
N GLN A 41 13.71 -1.73 -9.97
CA GLN A 41 14.56 -1.69 -11.15
C GLN A 41 13.88 -2.33 -12.37
N SER A 42 13.24 -3.49 -12.17
CA SER A 42 12.50 -4.19 -13.24
C SER A 42 11.26 -3.40 -13.69
N ILE A 43 10.52 -2.77 -12.77
CA ILE A 43 9.31 -1.99 -13.10
C ILE A 43 9.69 -0.75 -13.91
N LEU A 44 10.75 -0.03 -13.48
CA LEU A 44 11.21 1.19 -14.11
C LEU A 44 12.11 0.93 -15.34
N SER A 45 12.38 -0.34 -15.68
CA SER A 45 13.25 -0.73 -16.78
C SER A 45 14.64 -0.06 -16.73
N LEU A 46 15.23 0.03 -15.54
CA LEU A 46 16.53 0.64 -15.33
C LEU A 46 17.67 -0.34 -15.68
N ASP A 47 18.70 0.15 -16.36
CA ASP A 47 19.91 -0.63 -16.69
C ASP A 47 20.82 -0.84 -15.46
N GLU A 48 20.77 0.10 -14.50
CA GLU A 48 21.55 0.07 -13.27
C GLU A 48 20.66 -0.25 -12.06
N GLU A 49 21.28 -0.70 -10.97
CA GLU A 49 20.58 -0.97 -9.71
C GLU A 49 19.89 0.32 -9.21
N PHE A 50 18.60 0.22 -8.87
CA PHE A 50 17.84 1.33 -8.32
C PHE A 50 18.49 1.82 -7.01
N PRO A 51 18.91 3.10 -6.93
CA PRO A 51 19.58 3.63 -5.75
C PRO A 51 18.58 3.69 -4.59
N MET A 52 18.71 2.77 -3.64
CA MET A 52 17.86 2.76 -2.46
C MET A 52 18.26 3.87 -1.50
N MET A 53 17.43 4.90 -1.41
CA MET A 53 17.56 5.91 -0.37
C MET A 53 16.88 5.40 0.90
N LEU A 54 17.66 4.73 1.75
CA LEU A 54 17.19 4.22 3.04
C LEU A 54 17.39 5.27 4.11
N MET A 55 16.34 5.53 4.88
CA MET A 55 16.35 6.41 6.03
C MET A 55 16.37 5.56 7.30
N PRO A 56 17.53 5.43 7.99
CA PRO A 56 17.62 4.72 9.24
C PRO A 56 16.94 5.53 10.36
N ASP A 57 16.21 4.85 11.22
CA ASP A 57 15.67 5.43 12.43
C ASP A 57 16.53 5.09 13.67
N GLN A 58 16.28 5.78 14.78
CA GLN A 58 17.01 5.57 16.04
C GLN A 58 16.69 4.24 16.74
N PHE A 59 15.69 3.50 16.26
CA PHE A 59 15.20 2.27 16.89
C PHE A 59 15.78 1.02 16.22
N GLY A 60 16.42 1.18 15.05
CA GLY A 60 17.02 0.11 14.25
C GLY A 60 16.16 -0.37 13.10
N GLY A 61 15.19 0.44 12.68
CA GLY A 61 14.47 0.31 11.42
C GLY A 61 15.16 1.11 10.31
N GLU A 62 14.85 0.77 9.08
CA GLU A 62 15.26 1.50 7.87
C GLU A 62 14.03 1.62 6.97
N THR A 63 13.67 2.84 6.61
CA THR A 63 12.50 3.12 5.75
C THR A 63 12.97 3.52 4.36
N MET A 64 12.36 2.92 3.34
CA MET A 64 12.47 3.33 1.95
C MET A 64 11.16 3.97 1.53
N MET A 65 11.24 5.15 0.90
CA MET A 65 10.07 5.87 0.39
C MET A 65 10.10 5.93 -1.13
N ILE A 66 8.97 5.68 -1.77
CA ILE A 66 8.81 5.69 -3.22
C ILE A 66 7.52 6.42 -3.58
N PRO A 67 7.57 7.45 -4.45
CA PRO A 67 6.37 8.05 -5.01
C PRO A 67 5.62 7.02 -5.87
N LEU A 68 4.34 6.77 -5.59
CA LEU A 68 3.56 5.84 -6.40
C LEU A 68 3.28 6.38 -7.80
N ASP A 69 3.33 7.69 -8.01
CA ASP A 69 3.24 8.30 -9.32
C ASP A 69 4.31 7.81 -10.31
N GLU A 70 5.44 7.29 -9.82
CA GLU A 70 6.52 6.75 -10.66
C GLU A 70 6.30 5.30 -11.07
N ILE A 71 5.60 4.52 -10.24
CA ILE A 71 5.46 3.07 -10.42
C ILE A 71 4.03 2.61 -10.68
N CYS A 72 3.03 3.47 -10.45
CA CYS A 72 1.61 3.19 -10.54
C CYS A 72 0.89 4.17 -11.49
N LEU A 73 1.44 4.38 -12.67
CA LEU A 73 1.03 5.43 -13.61
C LEU A 73 -0.47 5.43 -13.95
N ASP A 74 -1.10 4.25 -13.99
CA ASP A 74 -2.49 4.10 -14.39
C ASP A 74 -3.48 4.11 -13.21
N GLU A 75 -3.00 4.10 -11.96
CA GLU A 75 -3.85 4.03 -10.76
C GLU A 75 -4.10 5.42 -10.17
N LYS A 76 -5.11 6.11 -10.69
CA LYS A 76 -5.43 7.51 -10.31
C LYS A 76 -5.70 7.70 -8.83
N ASN A 77 -6.26 6.67 -8.16
CA ASN A 77 -6.55 6.74 -6.72
C ASN A 77 -5.29 6.75 -5.86
N LEU A 78 -4.14 6.41 -6.44
CA LEU A 78 -2.85 6.42 -5.76
C LEU A 78 -1.97 7.64 -6.12
N HIS A 79 -2.46 8.55 -6.97
CA HIS A 79 -1.69 9.76 -7.30
C HIS A 79 -1.43 10.63 -6.06
N GLY A 80 -0.22 11.17 -5.97
CA GLY A 80 0.26 11.95 -4.83
C GLY A 80 0.46 11.13 -3.56
N THR A 81 0.58 9.81 -3.70
CA THR A 81 0.81 8.89 -2.58
C THR A 81 2.27 8.47 -2.54
N MET A 82 2.85 8.49 -1.34
CA MET A 82 4.13 7.88 -1.04
C MET A 82 3.92 6.46 -0.50
N ALA A 83 4.66 5.49 -1.01
CA ALA A 83 4.78 4.18 -0.41
C ALA A 83 6.03 4.13 0.48
N GLU A 84 5.85 3.75 1.73
CA GLU A 84 6.91 3.57 2.71
C GLU A 84 7.07 2.09 3.03
N TYR A 85 8.30 1.59 2.93
CA TYR A 85 8.66 0.19 3.22
C TYR A 85 9.59 0.18 4.41
N LEU A 86 9.11 -0.29 5.56
CA LEU A 86 9.91 -0.41 6.78
C LEU A 86 10.58 -1.78 6.84
N PHE A 87 11.90 -1.76 6.95
CA PHE A 87 12.74 -2.95 7.16
C PHE A 87 13.31 -2.97 8.57
N ILE A 88 13.23 -4.13 9.21
CA ILE A 88 13.86 -4.41 10.50
C ILE A 88 14.77 -5.63 10.31
N ASN A 89 16.07 -5.48 10.58
CA ASN A 89 17.07 -6.52 10.29
C ASN A 89 17.01 -7.01 8.83
N ASP A 90 16.97 -6.08 7.88
CA ASP A 90 16.88 -6.37 6.44
C ASP A 90 15.63 -7.17 6.02
N LYS A 91 14.56 -7.16 6.81
CA LYS A 91 13.30 -7.82 6.49
C LYS A 91 12.16 -6.82 6.45
N LEU A 92 11.34 -6.89 5.38
CA LEU A 92 10.13 -6.07 5.28
C LEU A 92 9.14 -6.44 6.38
N GLU A 93 8.74 -5.46 7.17
CA GLU A 93 7.82 -5.65 8.30
C GLU A 93 6.56 -4.78 8.20
N ARG A 94 6.62 -3.65 7.48
CA ARG A 94 5.47 -2.77 7.25
C ARG A 94 5.54 -2.15 5.86
N ILE A 95 4.38 -2.04 5.22
CA ILE A 95 4.17 -1.17 4.06
C ILE A 95 3.15 -0.12 4.48
N GLN A 96 3.41 1.14 4.17
CA GLN A 96 2.51 2.24 4.48
C GLN A 96 2.33 3.11 3.25
N LEU A 97 1.09 3.41 2.90
CA LEU A 97 0.74 4.41 1.89
C LEU A 97 0.35 5.68 2.60
N VAL A 98 0.94 6.80 2.19
CA VAL A 98 0.76 8.09 2.87
C VAL A 98 0.42 9.16 1.85
N ARG A 99 -0.64 9.93 2.11
CA ARG A 99 -1.01 11.16 1.39
C ARG A 99 -1.23 12.30 2.37
N SER A 100 -0.78 13.49 2.00
CA SER A 100 -0.93 14.69 2.83
C SER A 100 -1.66 15.79 2.08
N ASN A 101 -2.49 16.55 2.79
CA ASN A 101 -3.13 17.78 2.29
C ASN A 101 -4.00 17.62 1.04
N MET A 102 -4.49 16.41 0.75
CA MET A 102 -5.40 16.17 -0.36
C MET A 102 -6.86 16.42 0.05
N GLN A 103 -7.63 17.04 -0.83
CA GLN A 103 -9.05 17.34 -0.62
C GLN A 103 -9.94 16.11 -0.85
N ASP A 104 -9.48 15.19 -1.67
CA ASP A 104 -10.15 13.92 -1.92
C ASP A 104 -9.82 12.87 -0.85
N ARG A 105 -10.49 11.73 -0.90
CA ARG A 105 -10.27 10.55 -0.05
C ARG A 105 -9.98 9.32 -0.91
N ASN A 106 -9.06 9.46 -1.83
CA ASN A 106 -8.78 8.43 -2.81
C ASN A 106 -8.19 7.16 -2.16
N LEU A 107 -7.38 7.28 -1.08
CA LEU A 107 -6.92 6.10 -0.35
C LEU A 107 -8.06 5.40 0.40
N MET A 108 -9.08 6.15 0.89
CA MET A 108 -10.29 5.55 1.46
C MET A 108 -11.02 4.74 0.41
N GLU A 109 -11.30 5.34 -0.73
CA GLU A 109 -11.98 4.68 -1.84
C GLU A 109 -11.20 3.46 -2.32
N TYR A 110 -9.89 3.61 -2.51
CA TYR A 110 -8.99 2.51 -2.86
C TYR A 110 -9.06 1.37 -1.83
N SER A 111 -8.97 1.69 -0.53
CA SER A 111 -8.97 0.67 0.53
C SER A 111 -10.31 -0.05 0.65
N MET A 112 -11.43 0.67 0.53
CA MET A 112 -12.77 0.07 0.55
C MET A 112 -12.99 -0.86 -0.64
N ASN A 113 -12.56 -0.45 -1.83
CA ASN A 113 -12.65 -1.30 -3.04
C ASN A 113 -11.79 -2.55 -2.93
N LYS A 114 -10.62 -2.47 -2.28
CA LYS A 114 -9.67 -3.58 -2.20
C LYS A 114 -9.92 -4.52 -1.03
N TYR A 115 -10.25 -3.99 0.13
CA TYR A 115 -10.32 -4.74 1.39
C TYR A 115 -11.75 -4.90 1.93
N GLY A 116 -12.72 -4.19 1.36
CA GLY A 116 -14.13 -4.21 1.75
C GLY A 116 -14.61 -2.90 2.36
N GLU A 117 -15.88 -2.63 2.16
CA GLU A 117 -16.52 -1.43 2.64
C GLU A 117 -16.61 -1.39 4.18
N PHE A 118 -16.60 -0.19 4.74
CA PHE A 118 -16.94 0.07 6.13
C PHE A 118 -17.94 1.22 6.25
N ASN A 119 -18.69 1.24 7.34
CA ASN A 119 -19.73 2.22 7.56
C ASN A 119 -19.14 3.57 7.99
N LEU A 120 -19.46 4.60 7.23
CA LEU A 120 -19.24 5.99 7.65
C LEU A 120 -20.45 6.50 8.44
N PRO A 121 -20.27 7.44 9.38
CA PRO A 121 -21.38 8.07 10.08
C PRO A 121 -22.36 8.70 9.09
N GLU A 122 -23.66 8.45 9.30
CA GLU A 122 -24.73 8.99 8.46
C GLU A 122 -24.71 10.52 8.46
N GLY A 123 -24.81 11.12 7.27
CA GLY A 123 -24.85 12.56 7.08
C GLY A 123 -23.51 13.27 7.18
N LEU A 124 -22.41 12.57 7.47
CA LEU A 124 -21.06 13.15 7.48
C LEU A 124 -20.44 13.04 6.09
N PRO A 125 -20.05 14.15 5.43
CA PRO A 125 -19.32 14.09 4.17
C PRO A 125 -18.01 13.32 4.33
N THR A 126 -17.69 12.45 3.38
CA THR A 126 -16.48 11.61 3.40
C THR A 126 -15.20 12.41 3.63
N LYS A 127 -15.08 13.59 3.03
CA LYS A 127 -13.92 14.49 3.19
C LYS A 127 -13.72 15.00 4.61
N ASP A 128 -14.80 15.05 5.42
CA ASP A 128 -14.80 15.58 6.78
C ASP A 128 -14.62 14.47 7.83
N TRP A 129 -14.76 13.20 7.42
CA TRP A 129 -14.55 12.08 8.32
C TRP A 129 -13.09 12.01 8.81
N ARG A 130 -12.92 11.74 10.10
CA ARG A 130 -11.62 11.48 10.75
C ARG A 130 -11.80 10.25 11.61
N GLY A 131 -10.84 9.33 11.50
CA GLY A 131 -10.89 8.09 12.26
C GLY A 131 -10.03 7.02 11.59
N ASN A 132 -10.20 5.81 12.04
CA ASN A 132 -9.55 4.65 11.47
C ASN A 132 -10.52 3.50 11.26
N HIS A 133 -10.12 2.58 10.40
CA HIS A 133 -10.79 1.30 10.19
C HIS A 133 -9.75 0.20 10.00
N PHE A 134 -10.09 -1.01 10.47
CA PHE A 134 -9.19 -2.16 10.42
C PHE A 134 -9.82 -3.29 9.62
N TRP A 135 -8.99 -3.91 8.79
CA TRP A 135 -9.27 -5.19 8.16
C TRP A 135 -8.20 -6.19 8.61
N GLU A 136 -8.60 -7.42 8.81
CA GLU A 136 -7.68 -8.52 9.12
C GLU A 136 -7.96 -9.69 8.18
N ASN A 137 -6.89 -10.30 7.72
CA ASN A 137 -6.92 -11.60 7.07
C ASN A 137 -6.05 -12.59 7.87
N ASN A 138 -5.84 -13.79 7.38
CA ASN A 138 -5.11 -14.83 8.11
C ASN A 138 -3.62 -14.50 8.37
N SER A 139 -3.04 -13.52 7.71
CA SER A 139 -1.61 -13.21 7.73
C SER A 139 -1.27 -11.75 7.99
N GLU A 140 -2.19 -10.83 7.71
CA GLU A 140 -1.93 -9.40 7.66
C GLU A 140 -3.04 -8.62 8.38
N ALA A 141 -2.65 -7.55 9.06
CA ALA A 141 -3.53 -6.50 9.52
C ALA A 141 -3.35 -5.27 8.61
N ILE A 142 -4.45 -4.66 8.26
CA ILE A 142 -4.51 -3.49 7.40
C ILE A 142 -5.30 -2.43 8.15
N GLU A 143 -4.70 -1.26 8.33
CA GLU A 143 -5.34 -0.11 8.94
C GLU A 143 -5.45 1.02 7.93
N TYR A 144 -6.64 1.56 7.75
CA TYR A 144 -6.85 2.86 7.14
C TYR A 144 -7.03 3.90 8.24
N LEU A 145 -6.31 5.02 8.13
CA LEU A 145 -6.38 6.13 9.07
C LEU A 145 -6.48 7.45 8.31
N VAL A 146 -7.36 8.35 8.76
CA VAL A 146 -7.32 9.75 8.38
C VAL A 146 -7.42 10.63 9.61
N THR A 147 -6.49 11.59 9.73
CA THR A 147 -6.44 12.48 10.90
C THR A 147 -5.90 13.87 10.52
N ASN A 148 -6.17 14.83 11.39
CA ASN A 148 -5.60 16.16 11.26
C ASN A 148 -4.14 16.16 11.74
N ILE A 149 -3.29 16.89 11.03
CA ILE A 149 -1.93 17.24 11.43
C ILE A 149 -1.81 18.77 11.46
N PRO A 150 -0.76 19.36 12.06
CA PRO A 150 -0.60 20.81 12.12
C PRO A 150 -0.75 21.51 10.78
N ASP A 151 -0.23 20.91 9.72
CA ASP A 151 -0.20 21.47 8.37
C ASP A 151 -1.37 20.98 7.49
N GLY A 152 -2.40 20.33 8.05
CA GLY A 152 -3.57 19.88 7.27
C GLY A 152 -4.13 18.53 7.67
N VAL A 153 -4.26 17.65 6.68
CA VAL A 153 -4.81 16.30 6.86
C VAL A 153 -3.86 15.27 6.29
N ILE A 154 -3.66 14.19 7.02
CA ILE A 154 -2.96 13.01 6.54
C ILE A 154 -3.92 11.84 6.37
N GLU A 155 -3.76 11.11 5.29
CA GLU A 155 -4.50 9.89 4.95
C GLU A 155 -3.49 8.76 4.77
N MET A 156 -3.72 7.62 5.42
CA MET A 156 -2.76 6.52 5.44
C MET A 156 -3.45 5.16 5.32
N ILE A 157 -2.77 4.23 4.67
CA ILE A 157 -3.04 2.79 4.76
C ILE A 157 -1.78 2.13 5.30
N SER A 158 -1.85 1.47 6.44
CA SER A 158 -0.74 0.71 7.01
C SER A 158 -1.03 -0.79 6.92
N MET A 159 -0.07 -1.54 6.41
CA MET A 159 -0.14 -2.99 6.32
C MET A 159 1.04 -3.60 7.05
N HIS A 160 0.77 -4.57 7.89
CA HIS A 160 1.78 -5.32 8.61
C HIS A 160 1.32 -6.77 8.83
N ARG A 161 2.26 -7.67 9.02
CA ARG A 161 1.90 -9.06 9.31
C ARG A 161 1.47 -9.24 10.76
N LEU A 162 0.47 -10.09 10.97
CA LEU A 162 -0.03 -10.40 12.32
C LEU A 162 1.00 -11.16 13.18
N LYS A 163 1.83 -12.01 12.55
CA LYS A 163 2.85 -12.77 13.27
C LYS A 163 4.17 -12.02 13.25
N THR A 164 4.49 -11.36 14.36
CA THR A 164 5.75 -10.67 14.57
C THR A 164 6.83 -11.61 15.13
N ASN A 165 8.09 -11.23 14.97
CA ASN A 165 9.24 -11.90 15.56
C ASN A 165 9.85 -11.04 16.67
N ASN A 166 10.83 -11.61 17.40
CA ASN A 166 11.47 -10.93 18.53
C ASN A 166 12.12 -9.58 18.16
N ALA A 167 12.65 -9.43 16.94
CA ALA A 167 13.27 -8.18 16.49
C ALA A 167 12.23 -7.09 16.28
N VAL A 168 11.10 -7.44 15.66
CA VAL A 168 9.96 -6.55 15.45
C VAL A 168 9.35 -6.11 16.77
N ASN A 169 9.14 -7.05 17.70
CA ASN A 169 8.61 -6.73 19.03
C ASN A 169 9.52 -5.75 19.78
N LYS A 170 10.84 -5.98 19.75
CA LYS A 170 11.82 -5.07 20.37
C LYS A 170 11.86 -3.70 19.71
N TYR A 171 11.68 -3.64 18.40
CA TYR A 171 11.60 -2.39 17.67
C TYR A 171 10.39 -1.56 18.16
N TYR A 172 9.19 -2.13 18.12
CA TYR A 172 7.97 -1.43 18.56
C TYR A 172 7.95 -1.11 20.06
N GLU A 173 8.58 -1.95 20.91
CA GLU A 173 8.78 -1.64 22.32
C GLU A 173 9.64 -0.38 22.53
N LYS A 174 10.71 -0.20 21.74
CA LYS A 174 11.53 1.02 21.79
C LYS A 174 10.76 2.25 21.30
N VAL A 175 10.01 2.11 20.20
CA VAL A 175 9.15 3.19 19.68
C VAL A 175 8.11 3.59 20.73
N GLY A 176 7.41 2.64 21.33
CA GLY A 176 6.41 2.91 22.37
C GLY A 176 7.01 3.65 23.57
N LYS A 177 8.13 3.18 24.11
CA LYS A 177 8.85 3.84 25.22
C LYS A 177 9.33 5.26 24.88
N TRP A 178 9.54 5.56 23.62
CA TRP A 178 9.92 6.91 23.20
C TRP A 178 8.67 7.81 23.16
N LEU A 179 7.56 7.34 22.59
CA LEU A 179 6.30 8.07 22.54
C LEU A 179 5.74 8.40 23.94
N ASP A 180 5.92 7.50 24.90
CA ASP A 180 5.47 7.71 26.30
C ASP A 180 6.24 8.81 27.05
N LYS A 181 7.34 9.35 26.48
CA LYS A 181 8.18 10.37 27.10
C LYS A 181 7.94 11.80 26.58
N GLU A 182 7.21 11.90 25.47
CA GLU A 182 6.80 13.18 24.87
C GLU A 182 5.38 13.59 25.31
#